data_eaed7bfb11b8b9e88698c5401fe7a1b9
#
_entry.id   eaed7bfb11b8b9e88698c5401fe7a1b9
#
_cell.length_a   1.000
_cell.length_b   1.000
_cell.length_c   1.000
_cell.angle_alpha   90.00
_cell.angle_beta   90.00
_cell.angle_gamma   90.00
#
_symmetry.space_group_name_H-M   'P 1'
#
loop_
_entity.id
_entity.type
_entity.pdbx_description
1 polymer ?
#
loop_
_entity_poly.entity_id
_entity_poly.type
_entity_poly.pdbx_seq_one_letter_code
_entity_poly.pdbx_strand_id
1 'polypeptide(L)'
;MKSGYWQIELHPSAREKTAFVTHNGLYEFLVMPFGLTNSGASFQRLMGHILRGLEYRFALIYIDDVIIFSKSIEDHLVHLEEVFRRLREANVKLNQGKCSFVKHKVDYLGHVVTPDGVSPNPDKIRVVQEFPTPTNLKELRNFSVRLANYYRRLLRVSHILQVL
;
A
#
# COMPACT_ATOMS: atom_id res chain seq x y z
N MET A 1 -2.24 8.39 2.45
CA MET A 1 -1.50 9.56 3.01
C MET A 1 -1.41 10.70 1.99
N LYS A 2 -1.13 11.95 2.42
CA LYS A 2 -0.89 13.07 1.49
C LYS A 2 0.60 13.11 1.14
N SER A 3 0.99 12.61 -0.05
CA SER A 3 2.40 12.59 -0.49
C SER A 3 3.32 12.00 0.58
N GLY A 4 3.05 10.77 1.02
CA GLY A 4 3.60 10.17 2.23
C GLY A 4 5.12 10.28 2.34
N TYR A 5 5.85 9.92 1.30
CA TYR A 5 7.33 9.96 1.32
C TYR A 5 7.89 11.36 1.56
N TRP A 6 7.28 12.39 1.00
CA TRP A 6 7.73 13.77 1.16
C TRP A 6 7.48 14.36 2.55
N GLN A 7 6.85 13.62 3.43
CA GLN A 7 6.67 14.01 4.84
C GLN A 7 7.82 13.53 5.73
N ILE A 8 8.76 12.74 5.18
CA ILE A 8 9.91 12.20 5.90
C ILE A 8 11.16 12.99 5.52
N GLU A 9 11.80 13.61 6.49
CA GLU A 9 13.08 14.29 6.30
C GLU A 9 14.18 13.28 6.03
N LEU A 10 15.09 13.62 5.10
CA LEU A 10 16.31 12.86 4.87
C LEU A 10 17.37 13.24 5.90
N HIS A 11 18.04 12.22 6.44
CA HIS A 11 19.23 12.45 7.23
C HIS A 11 20.27 13.24 6.40
N PRO A 12 20.96 14.24 6.96
CA PRO A 12 21.92 15.07 6.21
C PRO A 12 22.91 14.27 5.35
N SER A 13 23.46 13.17 5.88
CA SER A 13 24.42 12.31 5.15
C SER A 13 23.81 11.52 3.99
N ALA A 14 22.48 11.55 3.81
CA ALA A 14 21.80 10.88 2.72
C ALA A 14 21.36 11.84 1.60
N ARG A 15 21.37 13.16 1.85
CA ARG A 15 20.87 14.18 0.91
C ARG A 15 21.67 14.20 -0.38
N GLU A 16 23.00 14.19 -0.30
CA GLU A 16 23.90 14.17 -1.45
C GLU A 16 23.62 13.02 -2.44
N LYS A 17 23.12 11.85 -1.93
CA LYS A 17 22.76 10.69 -2.76
C LYS A 17 21.51 10.91 -3.60
N THR A 18 20.78 11.98 -3.33
CA THR A 18 19.56 12.36 -4.06
C THR A 18 19.82 13.51 -5.03
N ALA A 19 21.08 13.93 -5.20
CA ALA A 19 21.44 15.04 -6.05
C ALA A 19 21.05 14.81 -7.51
N PHE A 20 20.51 15.85 -8.12
CA PHE A 20 20.14 15.88 -9.53
C PHE A 20 20.51 17.22 -10.15
N VAL A 21 20.82 17.19 -11.45
CA VAL A 21 21.22 18.36 -12.23
C VAL A 21 20.07 18.87 -13.06
N THR A 22 19.94 20.18 -13.12
CA THR A 22 19.05 20.89 -14.03
C THR A 22 19.85 21.97 -14.78
N HIS A 23 19.22 22.63 -15.76
CA HIS A 23 19.84 23.78 -16.44
C HIS A 23 20.14 24.96 -15.49
N ASN A 24 19.49 25.02 -14.33
CA ASN A 24 19.66 26.09 -13.33
C ASN A 24 20.65 25.72 -12.21
N GLY A 25 21.14 24.47 -12.16
CA GLY A 25 22.11 24.06 -11.14
C GLY A 25 21.93 22.65 -10.63
N LEU A 26 22.67 22.34 -9.58
CA LEU A 26 22.65 21.09 -8.85
C LEU A 26 21.75 21.24 -7.62
N TYR A 27 20.86 20.29 -7.42
CA TYR A 27 19.90 20.27 -6.32
C TYR A 27 19.92 18.91 -5.63
N GLU A 28 19.50 18.89 -4.38
CA GLU A 28 19.29 17.68 -3.59
C GLU A 28 17.95 17.74 -2.85
N PHE A 29 17.41 16.59 -2.49
CA PHE A 29 16.17 16.53 -1.72
C PHE A 29 16.45 16.67 -0.21
N LEU A 30 15.65 17.48 0.46
CA LEU A 30 15.62 17.56 1.94
C LEU A 30 14.70 16.49 2.54
N VAL A 31 13.75 16.00 1.76
CA VAL A 31 12.75 15.00 2.13
C VAL A 31 12.88 13.78 1.23
N MET A 32 12.34 12.66 1.66
CA MET A 32 12.47 11.38 0.94
C MET A 32 11.73 11.43 -0.41
N PRO A 33 12.47 11.41 -1.56
CA PRO A 33 11.86 11.42 -2.88
C PRO A 33 11.37 10.04 -3.29
N PHE A 34 10.61 10.00 -4.40
CA PHE A 34 10.35 8.77 -5.11
C PHE A 34 11.62 8.22 -5.77
N GLY A 35 11.66 6.90 -6.00
CA GLY A 35 12.76 6.25 -6.72
C GLY A 35 13.91 5.73 -5.85
N LEU A 36 13.98 6.06 -4.58
CA LEU A 36 14.92 5.43 -3.67
C LEU A 36 14.48 3.99 -3.33
N THR A 37 15.38 3.04 -3.43
CA THR A 37 15.13 1.61 -3.19
C THR A 37 14.46 1.33 -1.84
N ASN A 38 14.87 2.07 -0.80
CA ASN A 38 14.43 1.83 0.57
C ASN A 38 13.23 2.71 1.01
N SER A 39 12.69 3.59 0.15
CA SER A 39 11.62 4.51 0.55
C SER A 39 10.39 3.78 1.08
N GLY A 40 9.92 2.74 0.38
CA GLY A 40 8.77 1.95 0.81
C GLY A 40 8.99 1.28 2.17
N ALA A 41 10.13 0.62 2.36
CA ALA A 41 10.46 -0.05 3.62
C ALA A 41 10.64 0.94 4.78
N SER A 42 11.21 2.13 4.52
CA SER A 42 11.37 3.16 5.53
C SER A 42 10.03 3.75 5.95
N PHE A 43 9.13 4.00 5.00
CA PHE A 43 7.79 4.48 5.28
C PHE A 43 6.97 3.43 6.03
N GLN A 44 7.02 2.16 5.63
CA GLN A 44 6.37 1.07 6.34
C GLN A 44 6.82 0.97 7.80
N ARG A 45 8.14 1.08 8.06
CA ARG A 45 8.67 1.07 9.44
C ARG A 45 8.18 2.27 10.25
N LEU A 46 8.14 3.47 9.64
CA LEU A 46 7.61 4.66 10.30
C LEU A 46 6.14 4.45 10.70
N MET A 47 5.31 4.01 9.77
CA MET A 47 3.89 3.77 10.03
C MET A 47 3.68 2.66 11.08
N GLY A 48 4.45 1.57 11.02
CA GLY A 48 4.44 0.53 12.05
C GLY A 48 4.90 1.02 13.41
N HIS A 49 5.78 2.03 13.48
CA HIS A 49 6.18 2.66 14.73
C HIS A 49 5.05 3.56 15.29
N ILE A 50 4.47 4.41 14.46
CA ILE A 50 3.39 5.33 14.83
C ILE A 50 2.16 4.57 15.34
N LEU A 51 1.78 3.50 14.64
CA LEU A 51 0.59 2.71 14.95
C LEU A 51 0.91 1.42 15.72
N ARG A 52 2.07 1.37 16.39
CA ARG A 52 2.50 0.21 17.19
C ARG A 52 1.44 -0.22 18.19
N GLY A 53 1.15 -1.54 18.23
CA GLY A 53 0.17 -2.13 19.12
C GLY A 53 -1.28 -2.00 18.67
N LEU A 54 -1.56 -1.31 17.55
CA LEU A 54 -2.87 -1.27 16.91
C LEU A 54 -2.95 -2.26 15.75
N GLU A 55 -1.80 -2.57 15.15
CA GLU A 55 -1.68 -3.50 14.03
C GLU A 55 -2.16 -4.90 14.44
N TYR A 56 -2.95 -5.54 13.58
CA TYR A 56 -3.64 -6.82 13.79
C TYR A 56 -4.70 -6.83 14.90
N ARG A 57 -4.87 -5.76 15.68
CA ARG A 57 -5.95 -5.62 16.65
C ARG A 57 -7.20 -4.99 16.02
N PHE A 58 -7.03 -3.87 15.39
CA PHE A 58 -8.09 -3.14 14.68
C PHE A 58 -7.57 -2.28 13.50
N ALA A 59 -6.29 -2.39 13.15
CA ALA A 59 -5.70 -1.73 12.00
C ALA A 59 -4.79 -2.68 11.22
N LEU A 60 -4.74 -2.54 9.88
CA LEU A 60 -3.70 -3.12 9.04
C LEU A 60 -3.03 -1.99 8.27
N ILE A 61 -1.71 -2.11 8.11
CA ILE A 61 -0.87 -1.07 7.53
C ILE A 61 -0.08 -1.65 6.38
N TYR A 62 -0.20 -1.03 5.23
CA TYR A 62 0.64 -1.37 4.08
C TYR A 62 1.08 -0.09 3.39
N ILE A 63 2.31 0.33 3.65
CA ILE A 63 2.91 1.58 3.15
C ILE A 63 1.96 2.77 3.43
N ASP A 64 1.33 3.32 2.39
CA ASP A 64 0.41 4.47 2.47
C ASP A 64 -1.02 4.09 2.85
N ASP A 65 -1.39 2.81 2.71
CA ASP A 65 -2.74 2.33 2.91
C ASP A 65 -2.93 1.80 4.33
N VAL A 66 -3.90 2.36 5.04
CA VAL A 66 -4.30 1.92 6.38
C VAL A 66 -5.78 1.58 6.34
N ILE A 67 -6.11 0.36 6.74
CA ILE A 67 -7.50 -0.06 6.96
C ILE A 67 -7.74 -0.21 8.46
N ILE A 68 -8.88 0.31 8.93
CA ILE A 68 -9.33 0.21 10.31
C ILE A 68 -10.62 -0.59 10.30
N PHE A 69 -10.73 -1.57 11.17
CA PHE A 69 -11.89 -2.44 11.26
C PHE A 69 -12.37 -2.57 12.71
N SER A 70 -13.66 -2.80 12.89
CA SER A 70 -14.30 -2.87 14.21
C SER A 70 -15.56 -3.71 14.12
N LYS A 71 -16.05 -4.20 15.26
CA LYS A 71 -17.27 -5.02 15.32
C LYS A 71 -18.55 -4.17 15.43
N SER A 72 -18.44 -2.96 15.97
CA SER A 72 -19.54 -2.01 16.11
C SER A 72 -19.12 -0.62 15.61
N ILE A 73 -20.09 0.25 15.40
CA ILE A 73 -19.83 1.66 15.02
C ILE A 73 -19.21 2.41 16.19
N GLU A 74 -19.64 2.14 17.39
CA GLU A 74 -19.13 2.76 18.62
C GLU A 74 -17.63 2.46 18.79
N ASP A 75 -17.24 1.18 18.69
CA ASP A 75 -15.85 0.77 18.69
C ASP A 75 -15.06 1.41 17.54
N HIS A 76 -15.70 1.53 16.36
CA HIS A 76 -15.04 2.09 15.19
C HIS A 76 -14.67 3.55 15.37
N LEU A 77 -15.53 4.34 16.01
CA LEU A 77 -15.24 5.73 16.33
C LEU A 77 -14.06 5.86 17.31
N VAL A 78 -14.02 5.02 18.34
CA VAL A 78 -12.90 4.97 19.30
C VAL A 78 -11.59 4.58 18.61
N HIS A 79 -11.62 3.58 17.73
CA HIS A 79 -10.43 3.15 16.98
C HIS A 79 -9.95 4.23 16.00
N LEU A 80 -10.87 4.93 15.32
CA LEU A 80 -10.54 6.06 14.44
C LEU A 80 -9.90 7.19 15.23
N GLU A 81 -10.46 7.56 16.38
CA GLU A 81 -9.91 8.61 17.25
C GLU A 81 -8.48 8.30 17.67
N GLU A 82 -8.21 7.06 18.12
CA GLU A 82 -6.87 6.62 18.52
C GLU A 82 -5.87 6.68 17.35
N VAL A 83 -6.26 6.21 16.17
CA VAL A 83 -5.41 6.28 14.98
C VAL A 83 -5.13 7.73 14.60
N PHE A 84 -6.15 8.59 14.58
CA PHE A 84 -5.96 10.00 14.25
C PHE A 84 -5.12 10.75 15.30
N ARG A 85 -5.28 10.43 16.58
CA ARG A 85 -4.44 10.99 17.64
C ARG A 85 -2.97 10.71 17.37
N ARG A 86 -2.61 9.45 17.11
CA ARG A 86 -1.22 9.05 16.85
C ARG A 86 -0.64 9.65 15.58
N LEU A 87 -1.43 9.69 14.50
CA LEU A 87 -1.00 10.34 13.26
C LEU A 87 -0.76 11.84 13.45
N ARG A 88 -1.60 12.51 14.26
CA ARG A 88 -1.46 13.93 14.62
C ARG A 88 -0.19 14.16 15.44
N GLU A 89 0.05 13.35 16.47
CA GLU A 89 1.26 13.42 17.30
C GLU A 89 2.54 13.21 16.50
N ALA A 90 2.49 12.34 15.50
CA ALA A 90 3.59 12.11 14.55
C ALA A 90 3.64 13.15 13.41
N ASN A 91 2.77 14.16 13.41
CA ASN A 91 2.64 15.19 12.37
C ASN A 91 2.42 14.61 10.94
N VAL A 92 1.79 13.44 10.83
CA VAL A 92 1.48 12.81 9.54
C VAL A 92 0.20 13.38 8.96
N LYS A 93 0.27 13.92 7.75
CA LYS A 93 -0.85 14.54 7.06
C LYS A 93 -1.60 13.53 6.18
N LEU A 94 -2.92 13.51 6.34
CA LEU A 94 -3.82 12.69 5.54
C LEU A 94 -4.37 13.48 4.34
N ASN A 95 -4.73 12.74 3.29
CA ASN A 95 -5.52 13.30 2.18
C ASN A 95 -6.99 12.92 2.41
N GLN A 96 -7.79 13.88 2.84
CA GLN A 96 -9.21 13.67 3.15
C GLN A 96 -9.98 13.11 1.94
N GLY A 97 -9.70 13.58 0.72
CA GLY A 97 -10.37 13.11 -0.49
C GLY A 97 -10.08 11.65 -0.87
N LYS A 98 -9.06 11.03 -0.25
CA LYS A 98 -8.72 9.60 -0.42
C LYS A 98 -9.14 8.75 0.78
N CYS A 99 -9.81 9.32 1.77
CA CYS A 99 -10.32 8.59 2.92
C CYS A 99 -11.74 8.11 2.66
N SER A 100 -12.00 6.86 3.03
CA SER A 100 -13.35 6.28 3.02
C SER A 100 -13.68 5.85 4.44
N PHE A 101 -14.73 6.42 5.02
CA PHE A 101 -15.13 6.17 6.41
C PHE A 101 -16.43 5.39 6.48
N VAL A 102 -16.56 4.55 7.49
CA VAL A 102 -17.79 3.82 7.85
C VAL A 102 -18.39 3.08 6.64
N LYS A 103 -17.57 2.28 5.97
CA LYS A 103 -17.99 1.48 4.81
C LYS A 103 -18.07 0.02 5.18
N HIS A 104 -19.17 -0.64 4.78
CA HIS A 104 -19.30 -2.10 4.90
C HIS A 104 -18.49 -2.87 3.86
N LYS A 105 -18.06 -2.19 2.79
CA LYS A 105 -17.28 -2.76 1.70
C LYS A 105 -16.16 -1.78 1.33
N VAL A 106 -14.93 -2.27 1.35
CA VAL A 106 -13.73 -1.46 1.08
C VAL A 106 -12.79 -2.20 0.13
N ASP A 107 -12.29 -1.50 -0.87
CA ASP A 107 -11.18 -1.99 -1.69
C ASP A 107 -9.86 -1.76 -0.96
N TYR A 108 -9.12 -2.84 -0.72
CA TYR A 108 -7.83 -2.81 -0.04
C TYR A 108 -6.84 -3.76 -0.70
N LEU A 109 -5.73 -3.22 -1.19
CA LEU A 109 -4.64 -3.97 -1.85
C LEU A 109 -5.11 -4.91 -2.98
N GLY A 110 -6.09 -4.46 -3.77
CA GLY A 110 -6.66 -5.26 -4.88
C GLY A 110 -7.67 -6.32 -4.46
N HIS A 111 -8.07 -6.32 -3.20
CA HIS A 111 -9.12 -7.17 -2.65
C HIS A 111 -10.32 -6.32 -2.21
N VAL A 112 -11.46 -6.95 -2.20
CA VAL A 112 -12.68 -6.40 -1.61
C VAL A 112 -12.85 -7.01 -0.23
N VAL A 113 -12.83 -6.18 0.80
CA VAL A 113 -13.03 -6.56 2.19
C VAL A 113 -14.47 -6.25 2.59
N THR A 114 -15.18 -7.25 3.11
CA THR A 114 -16.55 -7.15 3.62
C THR A 114 -16.66 -7.85 4.97
N PRO A 115 -17.76 -7.70 5.71
CA PRO A 115 -18.01 -8.48 6.93
C PRO A 115 -18.01 -9.99 6.69
N ASP A 116 -18.40 -10.45 5.49
CA ASP A 116 -18.49 -11.86 5.14
C ASP A 116 -17.11 -12.47 4.77
N GLY A 117 -16.09 -11.62 4.58
CA GLY A 117 -14.75 -12.06 4.25
C GLY A 117 -14.04 -11.20 3.20
N VAL A 118 -13.00 -11.78 2.60
CA VAL A 118 -12.16 -11.12 1.61
C VAL A 118 -12.30 -11.83 0.28
N SER A 119 -12.58 -11.07 -0.78
CA SER A 119 -12.66 -11.54 -2.16
C SER A 119 -11.75 -10.71 -3.06
N PRO A 120 -11.29 -11.24 -4.20
CA PRO A 120 -10.53 -10.45 -5.16
C PRO A 120 -11.42 -9.36 -5.76
N ASN A 121 -10.81 -8.21 -6.10
CA ASN A 121 -11.53 -7.14 -6.78
C ASN A 121 -11.94 -7.61 -8.19
N PRO A 122 -13.23 -7.52 -8.57
CA PRO A 122 -13.74 -7.99 -9.87
C PRO A 122 -13.03 -7.34 -11.07
N ASP A 123 -12.69 -6.05 -10.98
CA ASP A 123 -11.97 -5.36 -12.06
C ASP A 123 -10.57 -5.94 -12.28
N LYS A 124 -9.92 -6.38 -11.19
CA LYS A 124 -8.62 -7.03 -11.28
C LYS A 124 -8.72 -8.45 -11.88
N ILE A 125 -9.79 -9.17 -11.55
CA ILE A 125 -10.07 -10.48 -12.16
C ILE A 125 -10.31 -10.31 -13.65
N ARG A 126 -11.10 -9.30 -14.06
CA ARG A 126 -11.37 -9.03 -15.48
C ARG A 126 -10.08 -8.79 -16.27
N VAL A 127 -9.15 -7.98 -15.73
CA VAL A 127 -7.84 -7.76 -16.36
C VAL A 127 -7.07 -9.06 -16.58
N VAL A 128 -7.19 -10.03 -15.67
CA VAL A 128 -6.54 -11.35 -15.83
C VAL A 128 -7.26 -12.19 -16.88
N GLN A 129 -8.59 -12.18 -16.89
CA GLN A 129 -9.39 -12.95 -17.86
C GLN A 129 -9.26 -12.42 -19.29
N GLU A 130 -9.15 -11.12 -19.45
CA GLU A 130 -8.98 -10.44 -20.74
C GLU A 130 -7.52 -10.38 -21.19
N PHE A 131 -6.58 -10.92 -20.39
CA PHE A 131 -5.17 -10.91 -20.76
C PHE A 131 -4.93 -11.80 -22.00
N PRO A 132 -4.28 -11.28 -23.04
CA PRO A 132 -4.03 -12.06 -24.25
C PRO A 132 -3.16 -13.28 -23.93
N THR A 133 -3.42 -14.39 -24.61
CA THR A 133 -2.62 -15.61 -24.46
C THR A 133 -1.15 -15.32 -24.76
N PRO A 134 -0.22 -15.62 -23.84
CA PRO A 134 1.20 -15.40 -24.06
C PRO A 134 1.70 -16.17 -25.28
N THR A 135 2.39 -15.50 -26.18
CA THR A 135 2.94 -16.09 -27.42
C THR A 135 4.43 -16.39 -27.31
N ASN A 136 5.10 -15.86 -26.30
CA ASN A 136 6.53 -16.05 -26.07
C ASN A 136 6.86 -16.15 -24.58
N LEU A 137 8.08 -16.64 -24.29
CA LEU A 137 8.54 -16.88 -22.91
C LEU A 137 8.55 -15.60 -22.04
N LYS A 138 8.83 -14.44 -22.64
CA LYS A 138 8.84 -13.16 -21.91
C LYS A 138 7.43 -12.75 -21.47
N GLU A 139 6.44 -12.92 -22.33
CA GLU A 139 5.03 -12.65 -22.03
C GLU A 139 4.51 -13.64 -20.98
N LEU A 140 4.86 -14.93 -21.10
CA LEU A 140 4.51 -15.94 -20.11
C LEU A 140 5.08 -15.63 -18.72
N ARG A 141 6.35 -15.23 -18.64
CA ARG A 141 6.96 -14.80 -17.37
C ARG A 141 6.26 -13.56 -16.80
N ASN A 142 5.94 -12.58 -17.63
CA ASN A 142 5.22 -11.39 -17.21
C ASN A 142 3.82 -11.74 -16.67
N PHE A 143 3.10 -12.61 -17.34
CA PHE A 143 1.81 -13.11 -16.89
C PHE A 143 1.94 -13.85 -15.54
N SER A 144 2.84 -14.81 -15.46
CA SER A 144 3.02 -15.65 -14.27
C SER A 144 3.45 -14.86 -13.04
N VAL A 145 4.41 -13.94 -13.19
CA VAL A 145 4.96 -13.18 -12.05
C VAL A 145 4.02 -12.07 -11.62
N ARG A 146 3.42 -11.34 -12.54
CA ARG A 146 2.63 -10.13 -12.21
C ARG A 146 1.19 -10.43 -11.84
N LEU A 147 0.56 -11.41 -12.46
CA LEU A 147 -0.87 -11.66 -12.32
C LEU A 147 -1.18 -12.93 -11.53
N ALA A 148 -0.67 -14.08 -11.98
CA ALA A 148 -1.01 -15.35 -11.37
C ALA A 148 -0.47 -15.49 -9.94
N ASN A 149 0.73 -14.98 -9.65
CA ASN A 149 1.32 -15.07 -8.32
C ASN A 149 0.60 -14.20 -7.27
N TYR A 150 0.08 -13.04 -7.67
CA TYR A 150 -0.67 -12.15 -6.77
C TYR A 150 -2.01 -12.80 -6.35
N TYR A 151 -2.71 -13.44 -7.29
CA TYR A 151 -4.02 -14.06 -7.03
C TYR A 151 -3.93 -15.59 -6.83
N ARG A 152 -2.74 -16.18 -6.72
CA ARG A 152 -2.52 -17.62 -6.65
C ARG A 152 -3.37 -18.35 -5.61
N ARG A 153 -3.62 -17.72 -4.46
CA ARG A 153 -4.43 -18.31 -3.39
C ARG A 153 -5.94 -18.22 -3.65
N LEU A 154 -6.37 -17.30 -4.51
CA LEU A 154 -7.77 -17.01 -4.80
C LEU A 154 -8.22 -17.62 -6.12
N LEU A 155 -7.31 -17.77 -7.06
CA LEU A 155 -7.54 -18.49 -8.32
C LEU A 155 -7.17 -19.94 -8.06
N ARG A 156 -8.09 -20.89 -8.27
CA ARG A 156 -7.82 -22.34 -8.26
C ARG A 156 -6.83 -22.79 -9.37
N VAL A 157 -6.00 -21.90 -9.86
CA VAL A 157 -5.03 -22.08 -10.95
C VAL A 157 -3.70 -22.66 -10.44
N SER A 158 -3.60 -22.97 -9.14
CA SER A 158 -2.35 -23.48 -8.55
C SER A 158 -1.83 -24.78 -9.18
N HIS A 159 -2.70 -25.58 -9.80
CA HIS A 159 -2.27 -26.81 -10.49
C HIS A 159 -1.60 -26.57 -11.85
N ILE A 160 -1.91 -25.46 -12.53
CA ILE A 160 -1.34 -25.17 -13.86
C ILE A 160 0.07 -24.59 -13.76
N LEU A 161 0.37 -23.88 -12.66
CA LEU A 161 1.68 -23.26 -12.44
C LEU A 161 2.72 -24.19 -11.79
N GLN A 162 2.33 -25.40 -11.38
CA GLN A 162 3.27 -26.42 -10.90
C GLN A 162 3.91 -27.23 -12.04
N VAL A 163 3.42 -27.08 -13.28
CA VAL A 163 3.86 -27.85 -14.45
C VAL A 163 4.76 -27.01 -15.37
N LEU A 164 4.98 -25.74 -15.09
CA LEU A 164 5.88 -24.84 -15.82
C LEU A 164 7.08 -24.43 -14.94
#